data_9fd8d1aab0e85a6ddbf2212bc07a336d
#
_entry.id   9fd8d1aab0e85a6ddbf2212bc07a336d
#
_cell.length_a   1.000
_cell.length_b   1.000
_cell.length_c   1.000
_cell.angle_alpha   90.00
_cell.angle_beta   90.00
_cell.angle_gamma   90.00
#
_symmetry.space_group_name_H-M   'P 1'
#
loop_
_entity.id
_entity.type
_entity.pdbx_description
1 polymer ?
#
loop_
_entity_poly.entity_id
_entity_poly.type
_entity_poly.pdbx_seq_one_letter_code
_entity_poly.pdbx_strand_id
1 'polypeptide(L)'
;MYNAEADVIYVGKAKDLKKRLSSYFRSNVPSEKTKALVSHIHQVDVTVTHSETEALILEHNYIKQYLPKYNVLLRDDKSYPYIFISQHKHPRISIHRGVKRKKGEYFGPYPDSGAVRESLHLIQKLFPIRQCEDSVYANRHRPCLMHQIGRCLAPCVKGIVSDEEYKEQTDFIRLFLQGKDRQVIQTLVEQMEIASQSLNFEKAAIIRDQIQAMRRVQEQQYVSDDSGDDLDVLGFAIENGLACVHLLMIRQGKILGSRSFFPKIPANTDKEEVFLSFLTQYYLNHTQGRTIPNRVVTSFEFNSDSLETALTELSGRKVIFQLNPKGMKGRYLKLADTNALTALTSKSNHKLTMYQRFKQLEEALVLSSIQRMECFDISHTMGEKTVASCVVFNQEGPVKSEYRRYNISGITGGDDYAAMAQVLERRYSKQLDIDKIPDIIFIDGGKGQLNRAYEVISKHWEDWPKQPLLLGIAKGVTRKHGLETLVKISGEEFSMPSDSPALHLIQHIRDESHNHAIGGHRAQRAKVRRTSTLQNIDGVGPKRRQALLQYLGGLQELKSASVEEIAKVPGISHSLAEKIHDALKHG
;
A
#
# COMPACT_ATOMS: atom_id res chain seq x y z
N MET A 1 -32.27 -1.79 -7.07
CA MET A 1 -32.71 -1.62 -8.47
C MET A 1 -31.84 -2.53 -9.34
N TYR A 2 -32.49 -3.31 -10.18
CA TYR A 2 -31.85 -4.35 -11.00
C TYR A 2 -32.06 -4.05 -12.48
N ASN A 3 -31.11 -4.49 -13.31
CA ASN A 3 -31.24 -4.50 -14.77
C ASN A 3 -32.00 -5.75 -15.27
N ALA A 4 -32.10 -5.94 -16.59
CA ALA A 4 -32.75 -7.10 -17.20
C ALA A 4 -32.02 -8.43 -16.93
N GLU A 5 -30.70 -8.36 -16.69
CA GLU A 5 -29.83 -9.49 -16.35
C GLU A 5 -29.82 -9.84 -14.86
N ALA A 6 -30.68 -9.18 -14.05
CA ALA A 6 -30.78 -9.29 -12.58
C ALA A 6 -29.52 -8.80 -11.82
N ASP A 7 -28.67 -7.99 -12.43
CA ASP A 7 -27.56 -7.33 -11.72
C ASP A 7 -28.07 -6.11 -10.95
N VAL A 8 -27.49 -5.88 -9.76
CA VAL A 8 -27.77 -4.68 -8.97
C VAL A 8 -27.06 -3.48 -9.58
N ILE A 9 -27.82 -2.55 -10.14
CA ILE A 9 -27.27 -1.36 -10.82
C ILE A 9 -27.30 -0.09 -9.96
N TYR A 10 -28.15 -0.04 -8.93
CA TYR A 10 -28.24 1.08 -8.00
C TYR A 10 -28.80 0.63 -6.64
N VAL A 11 -28.24 1.18 -5.57
CA VAL A 11 -28.71 1.07 -4.19
C VAL A 11 -28.91 2.49 -3.63
N GLY A 12 -30.00 2.73 -2.91
CA GLY A 12 -30.25 4.02 -2.29
C GLY A 12 -31.25 3.92 -1.15
N LYS A 13 -31.16 4.85 -0.20
CA LYS A 13 -32.08 4.98 0.94
C LYS A 13 -33.10 6.10 0.76
N ALA A 14 -34.22 6.02 1.48
CA ALA A 14 -35.18 7.09 1.57
C ALA A 14 -36.00 7.01 2.86
N LYS A 15 -36.41 8.16 3.43
CA LYS A 15 -37.39 8.23 4.53
C LYS A 15 -38.78 7.81 4.05
N ASP A 16 -39.12 8.19 2.82
CA ASP A 16 -40.37 7.84 2.16
C ASP A 16 -40.07 7.23 0.78
N LEU A 17 -40.13 5.91 0.72
CA LEU A 17 -39.82 5.14 -0.49
C LEU A 17 -40.75 5.44 -1.65
N LYS A 18 -42.04 5.68 -1.36
CA LYS A 18 -43.05 6.01 -2.39
C LYS A 18 -42.74 7.35 -3.07
N LYS A 19 -42.45 8.38 -2.28
CA LYS A 19 -42.03 9.68 -2.83
C LYS A 19 -40.73 9.60 -3.59
N ARG A 20 -39.75 8.85 -3.07
CA ARG A 20 -38.43 8.65 -3.70
C ARG A 20 -38.56 7.93 -5.04
N LEU A 21 -39.28 6.82 -5.09
CA LEU A 21 -39.49 6.08 -6.33
C LEU A 21 -40.27 6.92 -7.34
N SER A 22 -41.35 7.60 -6.92
CA SER A 22 -42.13 8.50 -7.80
C SER A 22 -41.24 9.60 -8.40
N SER A 23 -40.20 10.09 -7.69
CA SER A 23 -39.29 11.10 -8.22
C SER A 23 -38.43 10.61 -9.37
N TYR A 24 -38.08 9.31 -9.42
CA TYR A 24 -37.31 8.72 -10.51
C TYR A 24 -38.11 8.54 -11.79
N PHE A 25 -39.42 8.24 -11.69
CA PHE A 25 -40.29 7.90 -12.83
C PHE A 25 -41.18 9.07 -13.31
N ARG A 26 -40.85 10.31 -12.91
CA ARG A 26 -41.54 11.50 -13.44
C ARG A 26 -41.13 11.81 -14.87
N SER A 27 -42.02 12.40 -15.65
CA SER A 27 -41.79 12.81 -17.04
C SER A 27 -40.65 13.84 -17.20
N ASN A 28 -40.37 14.64 -16.16
CA ASN A 28 -39.32 15.66 -16.18
C ASN A 28 -38.31 15.39 -15.08
N VAL A 29 -37.34 14.51 -15.36
CA VAL A 29 -36.23 14.20 -14.45
C VAL A 29 -35.06 15.14 -14.75
N PRO A 30 -34.61 15.96 -13.80
CA PRO A 30 -33.57 16.99 -14.06
C PRO A 30 -32.18 16.41 -14.24
N SER A 31 -31.90 15.19 -13.76
CA SER A 31 -30.55 14.58 -13.80
C SER A 31 -30.40 13.60 -14.95
N GLU A 32 -29.41 13.80 -15.81
CA GLU A 32 -29.04 12.87 -16.89
C GLU A 32 -28.63 11.49 -16.35
N LYS A 33 -27.97 11.46 -15.18
CA LYS A 33 -27.67 10.21 -14.47
C LYS A 33 -28.93 9.44 -14.14
N THR A 34 -29.94 10.13 -13.61
CA THR A 34 -31.22 9.49 -13.23
C THR A 34 -31.98 9.00 -14.47
N LYS A 35 -31.98 9.75 -15.57
CA LYS A 35 -32.55 9.29 -16.85
C LYS A 35 -31.85 8.01 -17.35
N ALA A 36 -30.51 8.00 -17.34
CA ALA A 36 -29.73 6.82 -17.74
C ALA A 36 -29.95 5.63 -16.78
N LEU A 37 -30.07 5.86 -15.48
CA LEU A 37 -30.43 4.82 -14.52
C LEU A 37 -31.82 4.24 -14.83
N VAL A 38 -32.82 5.09 -14.96
CA VAL A 38 -34.22 4.68 -15.18
C VAL A 38 -34.39 3.86 -16.45
N SER A 39 -33.66 4.19 -17.54
CA SER A 39 -33.70 3.43 -18.79
C SER A 39 -33.17 1.98 -18.67
N HIS A 40 -32.43 1.66 -17.61
CA HIS A 40 -31.88 0.33 -17.35
C HIS A 40 -32.58 -0.42 -16.21
N ILE A 41 -33.52 0.20 -15.50
CA ILE A 41 -34.22 -0.46 -14.39
C ILE A 41 -35.25 -1.45 -14.97
N HIS A 42 -35.15 -2.70 -14.55
CA HIS A 42 -36.13 -3.74 -14.81
C HIS A 42 -36.95 -4.09 -13.57
N GLN A 43 -36.31 -4.15 -12.41
CA GLN A 43 -36.94 -4.49 -11.12
C GLN A 43 -36.46 -3.59 -9.99
N VAL A 44 -37.33 -3.36 -9.02
CA VAL A 44 -37.03 -2.62 -7.78
C VAL A 44 -37.42 -3.47 -6.59
N ASP A 45 -36.43 -3.79 -5.73
CA ASP A 45 -36.67 -4.42 -4.44
C ASP A 45 -36.52 -3.41 -3.32
N VAL A 46 -37.29 -3.60 -2.25
CA VAL A 46 -37.35 -2.69 -1.12
C VAL A 46 -37.15 -3.45 0.18
N THR A 47 -36.27 -2.92 1.04
CA THR A 47 -36.08 -3.40 2.41
C THR A 47 -36.45 -2.27 3.38
N VAL A 48 -37.40 -2.54 4.28
CA VAL A 48 -37.81 -1.59 5.32
C VAL A 48 -36.94 -1.77 6.55
N THR A 49 -36.42 -0.66 7.11
CA THR A 49 -35.58 -0.63 8.31
C THR A 49 -36.29 0.14 9.43
N HIS A 50 -35.85 -0.07 10.69
CA HIS A 50 -36.47 0.59 11.84
C HIS A 50 -35.95 2.00 12.08
N SER A 51 -34.77 2.36 11.54
CA SER A 51 -34.17 3.70 11.71
C SER A 51 -33.44 4.15 10.44
N GLU A 52 -33.20 5.47 10.34
CA GLU A 52 -32.38 6.04 9.26
C GLU A 52 -30.91 5.57 9.33
N THR A 53 -30.40 5.36 10.54
CA THR A 53 -29.06 4.82 10.77
C THR A 53 -28.93 3.41 10.21
N GLU A 54 -29.92 2.53 10.48
CA GLU A 54 -29.95 1.19 9.90
C GLU A 54 -30.04 1.22 8.37
N ALA A 55 -30.88 2.11 7.81
CA ALA A 55 -30.98 2.30 6.36
C ALA A 55 -29.63 2.73 5.75
N LEU A 56 -28.92 3.65 6.40
CA LEU A 56 -27.63 4.13 5.95
C LEU A 56 -26.55 3.02 5.98
N ILE A 57 -26.54 2.22 7.05
CA ILE A 57 -25.62 1.08 7.19
C ILE A 57 -25.95 -0.01 6.16
N LEU A 58 -27.22 -0.31 5.93
CA LEU A 58 -27.65 -1.30 4.96
C LEU A 58 -27.31 -0.87 3.53
N GLU A 59 -27.56 0.39 3.18
CA GLU A 59 -27.17 0.99 1.90
C GLU A 59 -25.65 0.84 1.68
N HIS A 60 -24.83 1.20 2.68
CA HIS A 60 -23.38 1.05 2.62
C HIS A 60 -22.97 -0.41 2.37
N ASN A 61 -23.55 -1.37 3.10
CA ASN A 61 -23.25 -2.79 2.97
C ASN A 61 -23.59 -3.32 1.57
N TYR A 62 -24.75 -2.94 1.04
CA TYR A 62 -25.14 -3.34 -0.31
C TYR A 62 -24.28 -2.69 -1.40
N ILE A 63 -23.92 -1.41 -1.29
CA ILE A 63 -22.98 -0.77 -2.21
C ILE A 63 -21.62 -1.49 -2.20
N LYS A 64 -21.13 -1.88 -1.02
CA LYS A 64 -19.87 -2.62 -0.88
C LYS A 64 -19.95 -4.04 -1.45
N GLN A 65 -21.08 -4.71 -1.29
CA GLN A 65 -21.29 -6.09 -1.74
C GLN A 65 -21.46 -6.17 -3.26
N TYR A 66 -22.31 -5.30 -3.82
CA TYR A 66 -22.74 -5.39 -5.23
C TYR A 66 -21.98 -4.46 -6.16
N LEU A 67 -21.27 -3.46 -5.65
CA LEU A 67 -20.51 -2.46 -6.43
C LEU A 67 -21.33 -1.86 -7.60
N PRO A 68 -22.53 -1.31 -7.37
CA PRO A 68 -23.46 -0.97 -8.41
C PRO A 68 -22.93 0.13 -9.34
N LYS A 69 -23.23 0.02 -10.64
CA LYS A 69 -22.71 0.92 -11.69
C LYS A 69 -23.08 2.40 -11.47
N TYR A 70 -24.27 2.67 -10.93
CA TYR A 70 -24.80 4.03 -10.74
C TYR A 70 -24.58 4.60 -9.34
N ASN A 71 -23.87 3.88 -8.45
CA ASN A 71 -23.45 4.44 -7.17
C ASN A 71 -22.04 5.01 -7.24
N VAL A 72 -21.77 5.97 -6.36
CA VAL A 72 -20.40 6.41 -6.06
C VAL A 72 -19.68 5.30 -5.33
N LEU A 73 -18.48 4.92 -5.76
CA LEU A 73 -17.73 3.80 -5.19
C LEU A 73 -16.38 4.27 -4.65
N LEU A 74 -16.13 4.03 -3.36
CA LEU A 74 -14.83 4.20 -2.72
C LEU A 74 -14.11 2.85 -2.64
N ARG A 75 -13.08 2.66 -3.46
CA ARG A 75 -12.20 1.48 -3.40
C ARG A 75 -11.04 1.75 -2.44
N ASP A 76 -11.24 1.49 -1.17
CA ASP A 76 -10.19 1.58 -0.16
C ASP A 76 -10.27 0.37 0.80
N ASP A 77 -9.68 -0.74 0.38
CA ASP A 77 -9.65 -2.01 1.14
C ASP A 77 -8.41 -2.15 2.02
N LYS A 78 -7.54 -1.15 2.07
CA LYS A 78 -6.28 -1.23 2.84
C LYS A 78 -6.51 -0.86 4.29
N SER A 79 -6.09 -1.77 5.20
CA SER A 79 -6.07 -1.48 6.63
C SER A 79 -5.04 -0.37 6.97
N TYR A 80 -5.43 0.52 7.87
CA TYR A 80 -4.57 1.60 8.35
C TYR A 80 -3.45 1.05 9.26
N PRO A 81 -2.23 1.55 9.12
CA PRO A 81 -1.14 1.17 10.00
C PRO A 81 -1.17 1.94 11.33
N TYR A 82 -0.63 1.29 12.35
CA TYR A 82 -0.44 1.82 13.70
C TYR A 82 1.02 1.70 14.12
N ILE A 83 1.49 2.60 14.97
CA ILE A 83 2.67 2.35 15.80
C ILE A 83 2.21 1.50 16.98
N PHE A 84 2.90 0.39 17.21
CA PHE A 84 2.57 -0.58 18.24
C PHE A 84 3.72 -0.71 19.24
N ILE A 85 3.39 -0.56 20.54
CA ILE A 85 4.28 -0.82 21.66
C ILE A 85 3.84 -2.14 22.29
N SER A 86 4.71 -3.15 22.32
CA SER A 86 4.38 -4.48 22.82
C SER A 86 4.26 -4.51 24.35
N GLN A 87 3.36 -5.37 24.86
CA GLN A 87 3.28 -5.68 26.29
C GLN A 87 4.37 -6.69 26.66
N HIS A 88 5.54 -6.18 27.04
CA HIS A 88 6.70 -6.97 27.45
C HIS A 88 7.43 -6.23 28.57
N LYS A 89 8.27 -6.92 29.38
CA LYS A 89 9.11 -6.29 30.40
C LYS A 89 9.95 -5.16 29.78
N HIS A 90 10.56 -5.42 28.63
CA HIS A 90 11.22 -4.43 27.80
C HIS A 90 10.43 -4.31 26.48
N PRO A 91 9.46 -3.39 26.37
CA PRO A 91 8.63 -3.25 25.18
C PRO A 91 9.43 -2.96 23.93
N ARG A 92 8.96 -3.45 22.78
CA ARG A 92 9.47 -3.07 21.46
C ARG A 92 8.49 -2.14 20.76
N ILE A 93 9.03 -1.29 19.88
CA ILE A 93 8.24 -0.49 18.97
C ILE A 93 8.25 -1.07 17.56
N SER A 94 7.09 -1.10 16.92
CA SER A 94 6.94 -1.67 15.57
C SER A 94 5.70 -1.12 14.87
N ILE A 95 5.58 -1.38 13.55
CA ILE A 95 4.37 -1.08 12.79
C ILE A 95 3.42 -2.28 12.87
N HIS A 96 2.15 -2.00 13.16
CA HIS A 96 1.07 -3.00 13.10
C HIS A 96 0.05 -2.61 12.03
N ARG A 97 -0.49 -3.62 11.35
CA ARG A 97 -1.60 -3.47 10.40
C ARG A 97 -2.66 -4.52 10.64
N GLY A 98 -3.90 -4.17 10.33
CA GLY A 98 -5.03 -5.08 10.48
C GLY A 98 -5.61 -5.07 11.88
N VAL A 99 -6.25 -6.18 12.27
CA VAL A 99 -6.99 -6.29 13.52
C VAL A 99 -6.04 -6.22 14.73
N LYS A 100 -6.40 -5.45 15.75
CA LYS A 100 -5.64 -5.24 16.99
C LYS A 100 -5.69 -6.48 17.90
N ARG A 101 -5.05 -7.57 17.50
CA ARG A 101 -5.05 -8.85 18.27
C ARG A 101 -3.90 -8.99 19.26
N LYS A 102 -2.81 -8.25 19.07
CA LYS A 102 -1.63 -8.33 19.93
C LYS A 102 -1.85 -7.54 21.21
N LYS A 103 -1.42 -8.07 22.35
CA LYS A 103 -1.45 -7.35 23.63
C LYS A 103 -0.40 -6.25 23.62
N GLY A 104 -0.80 -5.02 23.87
CA GLY A 104 0.04 -3.82 23.83
C GLY A 104 -0.74 -2.56 23.49
N GLU A 105 -0.03 -1.48 23.25
CA GLU A 105 -0.59 -0.17 22.97
C GLU A 105 -0.49 0.16 21.48
N TYR A 106 -1.56 0.75 20.92
CA TYR A 106 -1.68 1.10 19.51
C TYR A 106 -1.88 2.60 19.36
N PHE A 107 -0.97 3.26 18.66
CA PHE A 107 -1.01 4.70 18.37
C PHE A 107 -1.27 4.94 16.88
N GLY A 108 -2.21 5.79 16.57
CA GLY A 108 -2.73 6.04 15.22
C GLY A 108 -4.26 5.96 15.19
N PRO A 109 -4.90 5.72 14.05
CA PRO A 109 -4.36 5.22 12.78
C PRO A 109 -3.54 6.27 12.02
N TYR A 110 -2.56 5.82 11.23
CA TYR A 110 -1.83 6.67 10.30
C TYR A 110 -2.47 6.56 8.90
N PRO A 111 -2.52 7.66 8.12
CA PRO A 111 -3.23 7.65 6.84
C PRO A 111 -2.60 6.73 5.78
N ASP A 112 -1.28 6.54 5.84
CA ASP A 112 -0.55 5.69 4.91
C ASP A 112 0.73 5.08 5.51
N SER A 113 1.43 4.29 4.68
CA SER A 113 2.66 3.59 5.08
C SER A 113 3.88 4.49 5.16
N GLY A 114 3.90 5.61 4.45
CA GLY A 114 4.97 6.59 4.47
C GLY A 114 4.95 7.30 5.83
N ALA A 115 3.81 7.90 6.17
CA ALA A 115 3.60 8.65 7.40
C ALA A 115 3.97 7.83 8.67
N VAL A 116 3.52 6.57 8.75
CA VAL A 116 3.86 5.73 9.92
C VAL A 116 5.34 5.35 9.97
N ARG A 117 6.00 5.16 8.83
CA ARG A 117 7.43 4.85 8.78
C ARG A 117 8.28 6.04 9.17
N GLU A 118 7.95 7.23 8.68
CA GLU A 118 8.62 8.48 9.05
C GLU A 118 8.50 8.73 10.55
N SER A 119 7.29 8.62 11.11
CA SER A 119 7.06 8.76 12.55
C SER A 119 7.84 7.72 13.36
N LEU A 120 7.82 6.45 12.93
CA LEU A 120 8.59 5.39 13.59
C LEU A 120 10.10 5.66 13.53
N HIS A 121 10.60 6.08 12.37
CA HIS A 121 12.02 6.40 12.20
C HIS A 121 12.46 7.56 13.09
N LEU A 122 11.62 8.59 13.20
CA LEU A 122 11.85 9.72 14.09
C LEU A 122 11.93 9.26 15.56
N ILE A 123 10.95 8.47 16.02
CA ILE A 123 10.93 7.95 17.40
C ILE A 123 12.18 7.10 17.69
N GLN A 124 12.58 6.25 16.75
CA GLN A 124 13.77 5.41 16.87
C GLN A 124 15.08 6.19 16.88
N LYS A 125 15.07 7.42 16.36
CA LYS A 125 16.20 8.35 16.42
C LYS A 125 16.26 9.09 17.74
N LEU A 126 15.09 9.44 18.29
CA LEU A 126 14.97 10.22 19.53
C LEU A 126 15.13 9.35 20.78
N PHE A 127 14.62 8.12 20.77
CA PHE A 127 14.53 7.26 21.94
C PHE A 127 15.18 5.90 21.68
N PRO A 128 16.20 5.50 22.45
CA PRO A 128 16.98 4.28 22.24
C PRO A 128 16.25 3.03 22.76
N ILE A 129 15.17 2.62 22.07
CA ILE A 129 14.36 1.44 22.44
C ILE A 129 14.53 0.31 21.42
N ARG A 130 14.41 -0.95 21.88
CA ARG A 130 14.57 -2.13 21.01
C ARG A 130 13.52 -2.22 19.90
N GLN A 131 13.98 -2.72 18.75
CA GLN A 131 13.19 -2.96 17.55
C GLN A 131 13.11 -4.45 17.19
N CYS A 132 13.99 -5.26 17.79
CA CYS A 132 14.12 -6.68 17.48
C CYS A 132 12.91 -7.50 17.97
N GLU A 133 12.67 -8.63 17.31
CA GLU A 133 11.66 -9.60 17.69
C GLU A 133 11.98 -10.22 19.05
N ASP A 134 10.94 -10.69 19.77
CA ASP A 134 11.10 -11.27 21.12
C ASP A 134 11.97 -12.53 21.10
N SER A 135 11.95 -13.29 20.00
CA SER A 135 12.85 -14.43 19.80
C SER A 135 14.31 -14.04 19.72
N VAL A 136 14.63 -12.91 19.04
CA VAL A 136 16.00 -12.38 18.96
C VAL A 136 16.43 -11.79 20.30
N TYR A 137 15.52 -11.10 20.98
CA TYR A 137 15.76 -10.53 22.31
C TYR A 137 16.12 -11.62 23.34
N ALA A 138 15.35 -12.71 23.40
CA ALA A 138 15.53 -13.77 24.38
C ALA A 138 16.84 -14.57 24.23
N ASN A 139 17.41 -14.59 23.02
CA ASN A 139 18.55 -15.44 22.69
C ASN A 139 19.85 -14.65 22.48
N ARG A 140 19.89 -13.36 22.84
CA ARG A 140 21.06 -12.53 22.59
C ARG A 140 21.89 -12.37 23.86
N HIS A 141 23.21 -12.54 23.73
CA HIS A 141 24.16 -12.47 24.85
C HIS A 141 25.17 -11.30 24.75
N ARG A 142 25.18 -10.59 23.61
CA ARG A 142 26.05 -9.42 23.38
C ARG A 142 25.29 -8.29 22.70
N PRO A 143 25.68 -7.01 22.92
CA PRO A 143 25.07 -5.87 22.26
C PRO A 143 25.11 -5.97 20.75
N CYS A 144 24.06 -5.51 20.08
CA CYS A 144 23.98 -5.49 18.63
C CYS A 144 24.37 -4.12 18.07
N LEU A 145 24.44 -4.03 16.73
CA LEU A 145 24.72 -2.80 16.02
C LEU A 145 23.80 -1.64 16.46
N MET A 146 22.52 -1.92 16.75
CA MET A 146 21.59 -0.86 17.21
C MET A 146 22.00 -0.23 18.53
N HIS A 147 22.64 -0.99 19.43
CA HIS A 147 23.23 -0.45 20.64
C HIS A 147 24.49 0.36 20.32
N GLN A 148 25.37 -0.15 19.47
CA GLN A 148 26.61 0.54 19.09
C GLN A 148 26.37 1.91 18.46
N ILE A 149 25.28 2.06 17.69
CA ILE A 149 24.89 3.33 17.08
C ILE A 149 23.91 4.16 17.94
N GLY A 150 23.77 3.83 19.23
CA GLY A 150 22.95 4.59 20.20
C GLY A 150 21.44 4.51 19.99
N ARG A 151 20.92 3.53 19.22
CA ARG A 151 19.48 3.39 18.92
C ARG A 151 18.77 2.33 19.76
N CYS A 152 19.45 1.70 20.71
CA CYS A 152 18.90 0.72 21.64
C CYS A 152 19.77 0.64 22.88
N LEU A 153 19.15 0.61 24.06
CA LEU A 153 19.85 0.45 25.35
C LEU A 153 20.33 -0.99 25.60
N ALA A 154 20.14 -1.93 24.66
CA ALA A 154 20.51 -3.35 24.78
C ALA A 154 19.93 -4.06 26.03
N PRO A 155 18.63 -3.97 26.33
CA PRO A 155 18.02 -4.63 27.49
C PRO A 155 18.03 -6.19 27.38
N CYS A 156 18.47 -6.72 26.25
CA CYS A 156 18.67 -8.16 26.03
C CYS A 156 19.95 -8.69 26.68
N VAL A 157 20.87 -7.81 27.08
CA VAL A 157 22.13 -8.18 27.74
C VAL A 157 22.10 -7.72 29.18
N LYS A 158 22.24 -8.65 30.11
CA LYS A 158 22.18 -8.37 31.55
C LYS A 158 23.28 -7.36 31.97
N GLY A 159 22.91 -6.38 32.78
CA GLY A 159 23.83 -5.41 33.38
C GLY A 159 24.22 -4.21 32.51
N ILE A 160 23.69 -4.08 31.27
CA ILE A 160 23.95 -2.91 30.42
C ILE A 160 22.99 -1.76 30.74
N VAL A 161 21.72 -2.06 30.99
CA VAL A 161 20.67 -1.07 31.30
C VAL A 161 19.78 -1.62 32.42
N SER A 162 19.31 -0.76 33.32
CA SER A 162 18.33 -1.13 34.33
C SER A 162 16.91 -1.21 33.74
N ASP A 163 16.03 -1.95 34.43
CA ASP A 163 14.61 -2.05 34.03
C ASP A 163 13.91 -0.67 34.11
N GLU A 164 14.28 0.11 35.09
CA GLU A 164 13.75 1.45 35.35
C GLU A 164 14.16 2.42 34.25
N GLU A 165 15.43 2.44 33.86
CA GLU A 165 15.94 3.29 32.80
C GLU A 165 15.31 2.96 31.43
N TYR A 166 15.13 1.66 31.15
CA TYR A 166 14.47 1.24 29.93
C TYR A 166 12.98 1.62 29.93
N LYS A 167 12.30 1.47 31.07
CA LYS A 167 10.90 1.87 31.25
C LYS A 167 10.71 3.36 31.03
N GLU A 168 11.59 4.18 31.56
CA GLU A 168 11.56 5.63 31.38
C GLU A 168 11.59 6.03 29.89
N GLN A 169 12.48 5.44 29.11
CA GLN A 169 12.51 5.69 27.66
C GLN A 169 11.21 5.26 26.96
N THR A 170 10.61 4.19 27.43
CA THR A 170 9.31 3.73 26.91
C THR A 170 8.19 4.73 27.28
N ASP A 171 8.22 5.28 28.48
CA ASP A 171 7.25 6.27 28.94
C ASP A 171 7.41 7.60 28.17
N PHE A 172 8.62 8.02 27.86
CA PHE A 172 8.87 9.16 26.98
C PHE A 172 8.26 8.96 25.59
N ILE A 173 8.37 7.77 25.01
CA ILE A 173 7.73 7.46 23.74
C ILE A 173 6.20 7.55 23.84
N ARG A 174 5.61 7.04 24.92
CA ARG A 174 4.15 7.17 25.16
C ARG A 174 3.72 8.62 25.22
N LEU A 175 4.41 9.43 26.01
CA LEU A 175 4.14 10.87 26.11
C LEU A 175 4.31 11.58 24.77
N PHE A 176 5.38 11.27 24.02
CA PHE A 176 5.60 11.81 22.68
C PHE A 176 4.48 11.45 21.71
N LEU A 177 4.05 10.16 21.67
CA LEU A 177 2.95 9.71 20.85
C LEU A 177 1.58 10.24 21.28
N GLN A 178 1.45 10.66 22.54
CA GLN A 178 0.28 11.36 23.10
C GLN A 178 0.32 12.88 22.90
N GLY A 179 1.29 13.44 22.20
CA GLY A 179 1.38 14.88 21.98
C GLY A 179 1.93 15.68 23.16
N LYS A 180 2.40 15.03 24.23
CA LYS A 180 2.90 15.68 25.45
C LYS A 180 4.40 15.98 25.39
N ASP A 181 4.87 16.53 24.26
CA ASP A 181 6.30 16.77 24.01
C ASP A 181 6.94 17.73 25.00
N ARG A 182 6.19 18.76 25.44
CA ARG A 182 6.67 19.74 26.43
C ARG A 182 7.03 19.06 27.76
N GLN A 183 6.20 18.09 28.18
CA GLN A 183 6.46 17.35 29.43
C GLN A 183 7.73 16.50 29.29
N VAL A 184 7.93 15.82 28.14
CA VAL A 184 9.15 15.05 27.89
C VAL A 184 10.38 15.94 27.90
N ILE A 185 10.34 17.10 27.22
CA ILE A 185 11.45 18.05 27.17
C ILE A 185 11.78 18.58 28.58
N GLN A 186 10.77 18.92 29.39
CA GLN A 186 10.97 19.40 30.73
C GLN A 186 11.69 18.38 31.62
N THR A 187 11.22 17.12 31.59
CA THR A 187 11.88 16.03 32.35
C THR A 187 13.31 15.80 31.89
N LEU A 188 13.56 15.85 30.56
CA LEU A 188 14.91 15.72 30.00
C LEU A 188 15.81 16.89 30.42
N VAL A 189 15.31 18.13 30.53
CA VAL A 189 16.07 19.29 31.02
C VAL A 189 16.49 19.08 32.49
N GLU A 190 15.57 18.64 33.33
CA GLU A 190 15.86 18.32 34.74
C GLU A 190 16.93 17.22 34.85
N GLN A 191 16.83 16.16 34.06
CA GLN A 191 17.84 15.09 34.04
C GLN A 191 19.22 15.57 33.53
N MET A 192 19.23 16.44 32.54
CA MET A 192 20.48 17.03 32.02
C MET A 192 21.17 17.87 33.12
N GLU A 193 20.41 18.66 33.87
CA GLU A 193 20.94 19.47 34.99
C GLU A 193 21.51 18.59 36.11
N ILE A 194 20.78 17.52 36.50
CA ILE A 194 21.26 16.56 37.51
C ILE A 194 22.54 15.86 37.03
N ALA A 195 22.61 15.43 35.75
CA ALA A 195 23.81 14.83 35.21
C ALA A 195 25.01 15.79 35.18
N SER A 196 24.76 17.05 34.88
CA SER A 196 25.77 18.10 34.90
C SER A 196 26.29 18.38 36.32
N GLN A 197 25.39 18.49 37.30
CA GLN A 197 25.74 18.71 38.72
C GLN A 197 26.53 17.52 39.28
N SER A 198 26.24 16.31 38.85
CA SER A 198 26.99 15.09 39.22
C SER A 198 28.28 14.88 38.38
N LEU A 199 28.71 15.90 37.62
CA LEU A 199 29.90 15.89 36.76
C LEU A 199 29.89 14.79 35.67
N ASN A 200 28.72 14.23 35.35
CA ASN A 200 28.55 13.25 34.25
C ASN A 200 28.25 13.99 32.94
N PHE A 201 29.27 14.65 32.39
CA PHE A 201 29.15 15.51 31.23
C PHE A 201 28.80 14.75 29.95
N GLU A 202 29.20 13.47 29.81
CA GLU A 202 28.83 12.66 28.67
C GLU A 202 27.32 12.39 28.63
N LYS A 203 26.75 12.00 29.77
CA LYS A 203 25.30 11.82 29.90
C LYS A 203 24.53 13.13 29.67
N ALA A 204 25.03 14.23 30.24
CA ALA A 204 24.42 15.55 30.02
C ALA A 204 24.45 15.95 28.53
N ALA A 205 25.53 15.68 27.82
CA ALA A 205 25.65 15.98 26.39
C ALA A 205 24.65 15.13 25.54
N ILE A 206 24.49 13.84 25.82
CA ILE A 206 23.53 12.96 25.15
C ILE A 206 22.10 13.50 25.34
N ILE A 207 21.73 13.85 26.56
CA ILE A 207 20.39 14.39 26.87
C ILE A 207 20.18 15.76 26.20
N ARG A 208 21.17 16.63 26.19
CA ARG A 208 21.13 17.93 25.49
C ARG A 208 20.85 17.72 24.01
N ASP A 209 21.55 16.79 23.36
CA ASP A 209 21.37 16.51 21.93
C ASP A 209 19.99 15.91 21.63
N GLN A 210 19.44 15.11 22.55
CA GLN A 210 18.08 14.60 22.49
C GLN A 210 17.04 15.73 22.60
N ILE A 211 17.21 16.65 23.57
CA ILE A 211 16.36 17.85 23.71
C ILE A 211 16.40 18.70 22.44
N GLN A 212 17.60 18.94 21.90
CA GLN A 212 17.76 19.74 20.70
C GLN A 212 17.07 19.08 19.48
N ALA A 213 17.19 17.76 19.35
CA ALA A 213 16.49 17.01 18.30
C ALA A 213 14.97 17.09 18.44
N MET A 214 14.43 17.00 19.67
CA MET A 214 13.00 17.16 19.93
C MET A 214 12.51 18.58 19.63
N ARG A 215 13.25 19.60 20.00
CA ARG A 215 12.90 21.02 19.69
C ARG A 215 12.85 21.26 18.18
N ARG A 216 13.80 20.74 17.41
CA ARG A 216 13.76 20.82 15.92
C ARG A 216 12.51 20.17 15.34
N VAL A 217 12.06 19.05 15.90
CA VAL A 217 10.82 18.41 15.49
C VAL A 217 9.61 19.28 15.80
N GLN A 218 9.58 19.91 16.98
CA GLN A 218 8.52 20.87 17.32
C GLN A 218 8.52 22.08 16.39
N GLU A 219 9.67 22.64 16.05
CA GLU A 219 9.79 23.76 15.11
C GLU A 219 9.29 23.40 13.71
N GLN A 220 9.57 22.19 13.23
CA GLN A 220 9.06 21.70 11.94
C GLN A 220 7.54 21.42 11.98
N GLN A 221 7.00 21.11 13.15
CA GLN A 221 5.56 20.90 13.37
C GLN A 221 4.84 22.21 13.78
N TYR A 222 5.26 23.37 13.27
CA TYR A 222 4.69 24.70 13.58
C TYR A 222 3.18 24.85 13.38
N VAL A 223 2.49 23.76 13.10
CA VAL A 223 1.06 23.62 12.83
C VAL A 223 0.41 22.69 13.87
N SER A 224 0.93 22.60 15.10
CA SER A 224 0.24 21.87 16.16
C SER A 224 -0.70 22.80 16.92
N ASP A 225 -1.96 22.39 17.09
CA ASP A 225 -2.92 23.07 17.95
C ASP A 225 -2.79 22.53 19.38
N ASP A 226 -2.56 23.41 20.34
CA ASP A 226 -2.48 23.06 21.77
C ASP A 226 -3.82 22.55 22.36
N SER A 227 -4.92 22.53 21.55
CA SER A 227 -6.25 22.08 21.99
C SER A 227 -6.31 20.57 22.29
N GLY A 228 -5.34 19.78 21.82
CA GLY A 228 -5.35 18.32 21.98
C GLY A 228 -6.49 17.61 21.22
N ASP A 229 -7.17 18.31 20.32
CA ASP A 229 -8.35 17.80 19.59
C ASP A 229 -7.97 16.68 18.61
N ASP A 230 -8.83 15.67 18.55
CA ASP A 230 -8.85 14.67 17.49
C ASP A 230 -9.80 15.13 16.40
N LEU A 231 -9.28 15.46 15.22
CA LEU A 231 -10.09 15.90 14.09
C LEU A 231 -9.59 15.35 12.75
N ASP A 232 -10.51 15.18 11.82
CA ASP A 232 -10.25 14.94 10.41
C ASP A 232 -10.60 16.20 9.62
N VAL A 233 -9.70 16.65 8.75
CA VAL A 233 -9.94 17.79 7.89
C VAL A 233 -10.04 17.31 6.45
N LEU A 234 -11.14 17.65 5.79
CA LEU A 234 -11.48 17.17 4.46
C LEU A 234 -11.50 18.31 3.46
N GLY A 235 -10.54 18.30 2.55
CA GLY A 235 -10.59 19.10 1.33
C GLY A 235 -11.32 18.35 0.23
N PHE A 236 -12.15 19.04 -0.54
CA PHE A 236 -12.94 18.47 -1.63
C PHE A 236 -12.77 19.22 -2.93
N ALA A 237 -12.44 18.53 -4.00
CA ALA A 237 -12.39 19.06 -5.35
C ALA A 237 -13.05 18.10 -6.34
N ILE A 238 -13.80 18.64 -7.29
CA ILE A 238 -14.44 17.87 -8.37
C ILE A 238 -14.37 18.67 -9.67
N GLU A 239 -13.87 18.02 -10.72
CA GLU A 239 -13.72 18.61 -12.05
C GLU A 239 -13.69 17.51 -13.11
N ASN A 240 -14.30 17.78 -14.27
CA ASN A 240 -14.25 16.89 -15.46
C ASN A 240 -14.56 15.41 -15.17
N GLY A 241 -15.57 15.14 -14.32
CA GLY A 241 -15.98 13.79 -13.97
C GLY A 241 -15.01 13.04 -13.03
N LEU A 242 -14.04 13.74 -12.45
CA LEU A 242 -13.15 13.23 -11.41
C LEU A 242 -13.41 13.96 -10.10
N ALA A 243 -13.36 13.24 -8.99
CA ALA A 243 -13.40 13.84 -7.65
C ALA A 243 -12.17 13.43 -6.85
N CYS A 244 -11.72 14.34 -6.00
CA CYS A 244 -10.69 14.10 -5.00
C CYS A 244 -11.19 14.55 -3.63
N VAL A 245 -11.10 13.68 -2.64
CA VAL A 245 -11.23 14.05 -1.23
C VAL A 245 -9.87 13.88 -0.58
N HIS A 246 -9.31 14.99 -0.09
CA HIS A 246 -8.03 14.98 0.63
C HIS A 246 -8.28 15.03 2.11
N LEU A 247 -7.88 13.96 2.80
CA LEU A 247 -8.00 13.81 4.24
C LEU A 247 -6.69 14.19 4.90
N LEU A 248 -6.74 15.12 5.85
CA LEU A 248 -5.67 15.44 6.78
C LEU A 248 -6.07 14.93 8.17
N MET A 249 -5.32 13.98 8.70
CA MET A 249 -5.57 13.39 10.02
C MET A 249 -4.83 14.13 11.11
N ILE A 250 -5.57 14.66 12.09
CA ILE A 250 -5.00 15.32 13.27
C ILE A 250 -5.44 14.53 14.49
N ARG A 251 -4.49 14.13 15.31
CA ARG A 251 -4.72 13.42 16.57
C ARG A 251 -3.89 14.06 17.65
N GLN A 252 -4.56 14.41 18.75
CA GLN A 252 -3.95 15.09 19.91
C GLN A 252 -3.19 16.36 19.49
N GLY A 253 -3.81 17.16 18.61
CA GLY A 253 -3.25 18.38 18.07
C GLY A 253 -2.11 18.20 17.05
N LYS A 254 -1.68 16.96 16.73
CA LYS A 254 -0.60 16.68 15.76
C LYS A 254 -1.12 16.15 14.43
N ILE A 255 -0.56 16.64 13.34
CA ILE A 255 -0.81 16.07 12.02
C ILE A 255 -0.11 14.71 11.93
N LEU A 256 -0.89 13.62 11.85
CA LEU A 256 -0.37 12.27 11.63
C LEU A 256 -0.03 12.00 10.17
N GLY A 257 -0.51 12.84 9.26
CA GLY A 257 -0.30 12.73 7.83
C GLY A 257 -1.58 13.02 7.04
N SER A 258 -1.50 12.85 5.73
CA SER A 258 -2.62 13.11 4.83
C SER A 258 -2.74 12.05 3.75
N ARG A 259 -3.93 11.97 3.13
CA ARG A 259 -4.19 11.03 2.04
C ARG A 259 -5.26 11.56 1.10
N SER A 260 -5.01 11.44 -0.22
CA SER A 260 -5.99 11.73 -1.26
C SER A 260 -6.74 10.48 -1.68
N PHE A 261 -8.06 10.59 -1.80
CA PHE A 261 -8.97 9.56 -2.28
C PHE A 261 -9.61 10.02 -3.58
N PHE A 262 -9.78 9.08 -4.51
CA PHE A 262 -10.41 9.33 -5.79
C PHE A 262 -11.57 8.35 -5.96
N PRO A 263 -12.77 8.68 -5.44
CA PRO A 263 -13.95 7.84 -5.62
C PRO A 263 -14.27 7.71 -7.11
N LYS A 264 -14.76 6.53 -7.52
CA LYS A 264 -15.32 6.35 -8.86
C LYS A 264 -16.73 6.92 -8.85
N ILE A 265 -16.96 7.92 -9.68
CA ILE A 265 -18.24 8.61 -9.77
C ILE A 265 -18.92 8.31 -11.11
N PRO A 266 -20.22 8.00 -11.12
CA PRO A 266 -21.00 7.95 -12.34
C PRO A 266 -21.06 9.33 -13.03
N ALA A 267 -21.21 9.35 -14.35
CA ALA A 267 -21.34 10.62 -15.08
C ALA A 267 -22.51 11.45 -14.54
N ASN A 268 -22.34 12.78 -14.50
CA ASN A 268 -23.34 13.74 -14.06
C ASN A 268 -23.91 13.50 -12.64
N THR A 269 -23.07 12.97 -11.72
CA THR A 269 -23.45 12.84 -10.30
C THR A 269 -23.28 14.18 -9.60
N ASP A 270 -24.25 14.54 -8.76
CA ASP A 270 -24.21 15.76 -7.96
C ASP A 270 -23.04 15.77 -6.97
N LYS A 271 -22.46 16.95 -6.71
CA LYS A 271 -21.31 17.13 -5.81
C LYS A 271 -21.61 16.71 -4.38
N GLU A 272 -22.80 17.02 -3.89
CA GLU A 272 -23.25 16.64 -2.54
C GLU A 272 -23.38 15.12 -2.42
N GLU A 273 -23.96 14.46 -3.43
CA GLU A 273 -24.06 12.99 -3.47
C GLU A 273 -22.68 12.34 -3.45
N VAL A 274 -21.71 12.88 -4.20
CA VAL A 274 -20.33 12.37 -4.23
C VAL A 274 -19.69 12.49 -2.85
N PHE A 275 -19.80 13.67 -2.22
CA PHE A 275 -19.15 13.93 -0.94
C PHE A 275 -19.78 13.11 0.20
N LEU A 276 -21.11 13.09 0.29
CA LEU A 276 -21.84 12.32 1.29
C LEU A 276 -21.59 10.80 1.14
N SER A 277 -21.62 10.29 -0.09
CA SER A 277 -21.29 8.88 -0.37
C SER A 277 -19.87 8.52 0.03
N PHE A 278 -18.90 9.41 -0.22
CA PHE A 278 -17.54 9.23 0.25
C PHE A 278 -17.48 9.14 1.78
N LEU A 279 -18.09 10.09 2.49
CA LEU A 279 -18.09 10.13 3.96
C LEU A 279 -18.71 8.88 4.56
N THR A 280 -19.85 8.47 4.03
CA THR A 280 -20.57 7.26 4.45
C THR A 280 -19.69 6.03 4.30
N GLN A 281 -19.13 5.81 3.10
CA GLN A 281 -18.26 4.66 2.83
C GLN A 281 -16.95 4.72 3.60
N TYR A 282 -16.41 5.91 3.84
CA TYR A 282 -15.19 6.09 4.59
C TYR A 282 -15.37 5.77 6.06
N TYR A 283 -16.37 6.35 6.73
CA TYR A 283 -16.54 6.22 8.19
C TYR A 283 -17.29 4.97 8.63
N LEU A 284 -18.23 4.44 7.83
CA LEU A 284 -18.97 3.23 8.20
C LEU A 284 -18.21 1.93 7.91
N ASN A 285 -17.06 1.98 7.26
CA ASN A 285 -16.23 0.80 7.00
C ASN A 285 -15.41 0.41 8.23
N HIS A 286 -16.04 -0.20 9.25
CA HIS A 286 -15.42 -0.56 10.53
C HIS A 286 -14.33 -1.64 10.46
N THR A 287 -14.25 -2.41 9.38
CA THR A 287 -13.34 -3.57 9.27
C THR A 287 -11.87 -3.19 9.20
N GLN A 288 -11.55 -1.91 9.02
CA GLN A 288 -10.19 -1.44 8.73
C GLN A 288 -9.47 -0.76 9.90
N GLY A 289 -10.05 -0.80 11.12
CA GLY A 289 -9.43 -0.21 12.31
C GLY A 289 -9.40 1.33 12.31
N ARG A 290 -10.31 1.97 11.58
CA ARG A 290 -10.46 3.43 11.58
C ARG A 290 -11.05 3.91 12.91
N THR A 291 -10.54 5.03 13.41
CA THR A 291 -11.14 5.72 14.55
C THR A 291 -11.96 6.89 14.04
N ILE A 292 -13.20 7.01 14.51
CA ILE A 292 -14.06 8.14 14.21
C ILE A 292 -13.62 9.29 15.11
N PRO A 293 -13.21 10.47 14.58
CA PRO A 293 -12.83 11.63 15.39
C PRO A 293 -14.09 12.31 15.97
N ASN A 294 -13.90 13.10 17.01
CA ASN A 294 -15.01 13.88 17.58
C ASN A 294 -15.48 15.00 16.65
N ARG A 295 -14.62 15.41 15.72
CA ARG A 295 -14.89 16.52 14.80
C ARG A 295 -14.35 16.23 13.41
N VAL A 296 -15.17 16.53 12.42
CA VAL A 296 -14.81 16.52 11.01
C VAL A 296 -14.97 17.93 10.47
N VAL A 297 -13.90 18.46 9.85
CA VAL A 297 -13.86 19.83 9.32
C VAL A 297 -13.90 19.78 7.80
N THR A 298 -14.75 20.59 7.18
CA THR A 298 -14.87 20.69 5.72
C THR A 298 -15.23 22.10 5.28
N SER A 299 -14.92 22.44 4.02
CA SER A 299 -15.40 23.65 3.34
C SER A 299 -16.69 23.43 2.57
N PHE A 300 -17.01 22.16 2.26
CA PHE A 300 -18.16 21.82 1.44
C PHE A 300 -19.43 21.64 2.30
N GLU A 301 -20.47 22.39 1.95
CA GLU A 301 -21.78 22.34 2.62
C GLU A 301 -22.60 21.15 2.12
N PHE A 302 -23.15 20.38 3.04
CA PHE A 302 -23.99 19.21 2.77
C PHE A 302 -24.87 18.90 3.98
N ASN A 303 -25.93 18.11 3.78
CA ASN A 303 -26.78 17.67 4.91
C ASN A 303 -26.08 16.56 5.70
N SER A 304 -25.59 16.88 6.91
CA SER A 304 -24.83 15.96 7.77
C SER A 304 -25.67 15.22 8.81
N ASP A 305 -26.92 15.57 9.04
CA ASP A 305 -27.73 15.15 10.20
C ASP A 305 -27.78 13.63 10.41
N SER A 306 -28.14 12.90 9.35
CA SER A 306 -28.24 11.43 9.43
C SER A 306 -26.87 10.77 9.64
N LEU A 307 -25.81 11.35 9.08
CA LEU A 307 -24.45 10.82 9.21
C LEU A 307 -23.89 11.13 10.61
N GLU A 308 -24.10 12.34 11.13
CA GLU A 308 -23.70 12.70 12.52
C GLU A 308 -24.36 11.79 13.54
N THR A 309 -25.66 11.52 13.39
CA THR A 309 -26.40 10.59 14.24
C THR A 309 -25.79 9.20 14.19
N ALA A 310 -25.59 8.65 13.00
CA ALA A 310 -25.04 7.32 12.80
C ALA A 310 -23.61 7.19 13.38
N LEU A 311 -22.75 8.19 13.15
CA LEU A 311 -21.38 8.18 13.65
C LEU A 311 -21.32 8.37 15.18
N THR A 312 -22.23 9.14 15.76
CA THR A 312 -22.36 9.32 17.21
C THR A 312 -22.78 8.01 17.88
N GLU A 313 -23.77 7.33 17.35
CA GLU A 313 -24.21 6.00 17.82
C GLU A 313 -23.08 4.97 17.74
N LEU A 314 -22.39 4.90 16.61
CA LEU A 314 -21.30 3.94 16.38
C LEU A 314 -20.07 4.19 17.22
N SER A 315 -19.71 5.45 17.46
CA SER A 315 -18.51 5.81 18.23
C SER A 315 -18.75 5.89 19.73
N GLY A 316 -20.02 5.96 20.18
CA GLY A 316 -20.40 6.23 21.57
C GLY A 316 -20.03 7.64 22.04
N ARG A 317 -19.67 8.55 21.13
CA ARG A 317 -19.23 9.93 21.39
C ARG A 317 -19.87 10.87 20.38
N LYS A 318 -20.18 12.10 20.79
CA LYS A 318 -20.72 13.11 19.87
C LYS A 318 -19.74 13.40 18.73
N VAL A 319 -20.17 13.23 17.51
CA VAL A 319 -19.43 13.57 16.28
C VAL A 319 -20.09 14.78 15.64
N ILE A 320 -19.28 15.77 15.25
CA ILE A 320 -19.78 17.02 14.66
C ILE A 320 -19.06 17.30 13.35
N PHE A 321 -19.81 17.65 12.31
CA PHE A 321 -19.26 18.24 11.10
C PHE A 321 -19.20 19.77 11.27
N GLN A 322 -18.01 20.35 11.15
CA GLN A 322 -17.78 21.78 11.28
C GLN A 322 -17.46 22.40 9.93
N LEU A 323 -18.33 23.30 9.47
CA LEU A 323 -18.18 23.99 8.20
C LEU A 323 -17.33 25.26 8.38
N ASN A 324 -16.33 25.46 7.53
CA ASN A 324 -15.52 26.67 7.39
C ASN A 324 -15.06 27.32 8.73
N PRO A 325 -14.39 26.58 9.62
CA PRO A 325 -13.93 27.14 10.90
C PRO A 325 -12.86 28.22 10.68
N LYS A 326 -12.78 29.14 11.65
CA LYS A 326 -11.72 30.15 11.69
C LYS A 326 -10.48 29.65 12.46
N GLY A 327 -9.41 30.43 12.44
CA GLY A 327 -8.19 30.15 13.18
C GLY A 327 -7.37 29.00 12.60
N MET A 328 -6.78 28.16 13.45
CA MET A 328 -5.90 27.07 13.04
C MET A 328 -6.65 26.02 12.22
N LYS A 329 -7.86 25.64 12.61
CA LYS A 329 -8.70 24.68 11.87
C LYS A 329 -9.00 25.17 10.45
N GLY A 330 -9.19 26.47 10.27
CA GLY A 330 -9.35 27.08 8.95
C GLY A 330 -8.08 27.02 8.09
N ARG A 331 -6.89 27.13 8.71
CA ARG A 331 -5.61 26.95 7.99
C ARG A 331 -5.44 25.51 7.53
N TYR A 332 -5.75 24.54 8.37
CA TYR A 332 -5.75 23.11 7.99
C TYR A 332 -6.72 22.84 6.84
N LEU A 333 -7.91 23.43 6.89
CA LEU A 333 -8.92 23.29 5.85
C LEU A 333 -8.41 23.84 4.52
N LYS A 334 -7.84 25.03 4.51
CA LYS A 334 -7.24 25.62 3.31
C LYS A 334 -6.12 24.76 2.73
N LEU A 335 -5.29 24.16 3.60
CA LEU A 335 -4.25 23.21 3.18
C LEU A 335 -4.87 21.97 2.54
N ALA A 336 -5.92 21.40 3.15
CA ALA A 336 -6.61 20.22 2.63
C ALA A 336 -7.28 20.50 1.28
N ASP A 337 -7.93 21.64 1.11
CA ASP A 337 -8.57 22.06 -0.15
C ASP A 337 -7.52 22.26 -1.27
N THR A 338 -6.41 22.93 -0.96
CA THR A 338 -5.30 23.12 -1.91
C THR A 338 -4.72 21.77 -2.34
N ASN A 339 -4.53 20.85 -1.41
CA ASN A 339 -4.01 19.52 -1.69
C ASN A 339 -5.02 18.67 -2.49
N ALA A 340 -6.33 18.80 -2.22
CA ALA A 340 -7.37 18.13 -3.00
C ALA A 340 -7.35 18.58 -4.46
N LEU A 341 -7.27 19.89 -4.70
CA LEU A 341 -7.20 20.46 -6.04
C LEU A 341 -5.90 20.04 -6.77
N THR A 342 -4.76 20.14 -6.11
CA THR A 342 -3.47 19.74 -6.67
C THR A 342 -3.44 18.25 -7.04
N ALA A 343 -3.95 17.39 -6.16
CA ALA A 343 -4.03 15.96 -6.41
C ALA A 343 -4.99 15.62 -7.56
N LEU A 344 -6.11 16.35 -7.66
CA LEU A 344 -7.08 16.21 -8.75
C LEU A 344 -6.48 16.61 -10.09
N THR A 345 -5.83 17.77 -10.15
CA THR A 345 -5.16 18.27 -11.37
C THR A 345 -4.05 17.30 -11.82
N SER A 346 -3.23 16.80 -10.89
CA SER A 346 -2.21 15.79 -11.19
C SER A 346 -2.82 14.51 -11.77
N LYS A 347 -3.93 14.03 -11.18
CA LYS A 347 -4.66 12.84 -11.66
C LYS A 347 -5.26 13.06 -13.05
N SER A 348 -5.85 14.23 -13.29
CA SER A 348 -6.44 14.63 -14.57
C SER A 348 -5.37 14.69 -15.67
N ASN A 349 -4.24 15.35 -15.39
CA ASN A 349 -3.12 15.45 -16.32
C ASN A 349 -2.53 14.08 -16.66
N HIS A 350 -2.39 13.22 -15.66
CA HIS A 350 -1.92 11.84 -15.87
C HIS A 350 -2.89 11.06 -16.80
N LYS A 351 -4.20 11.18 -16.56
CA LYS A 351 -5.22 10.51 -17.38
C LYS A 351 -5.20 11.05 -18.83
N LEU A 352 -5.10 12.36 -19.01
CA LEU A 352 -5.00 12.99 -20.33
C LEU A 352 -3.72 12.55 -21.06
N THR A 353 -2.57 12.54 -20.38
CA THR A 353 -1.31 12.06 -20.93
C THR A 353 -1.38 10.60 -21.35
N MET A 354 -2.00 9.73 -20.54
CA MET A 354 -2.19 8.32 -20.90
C MET A 354 -3.10 8.18 -22.12
N TYR A 355 -4.22 8.88 -22.15
CA TYR A 355 -5.12 8.89 -23.31
C TYR A 355 -4.40 9.34 -24.60
N GLN A 356 -3.62 10.41 -24.56
CA GLN A 356 -2.81 10.88 -25.69
C GLN A 356 -1.79 9.84 -26.15
N ARG A 357 -1.12 9.17 -25.22
CA ARG A 357 -0.17 8.09 -25.52
C ARG A 357 -0.85 6.92 -26.23
N PHE A 358 -2.04 6.50 -25.76
CA PHE A 358 -2.81 5.45 -26.41
C PHE A 358 -3.25 5.86 -27.82
N LYS A 359 -3.76 7.09 -27.99
CA LYS A 359 -4.18 7.60 -29.29
C LYS A 359 -3.04 7.63 -30.29
N GLN A 360 -1.88 8.11 -29.90
CA GLN A 360 -0.70 8.11 -30.77
C GLN A 360 -0.19 6.70 -31.08
N LEU A 361 -0.33 5.76 -30.15
CA LEU A 361 0.00 4.36 -30.42
C LEU A 361 -1.01 3.71 -31.40
N GLU A 362 -2.31 4.01 -31.28
CA GLU A 362 -3.34 3.61 -32.24
C GLU A 362 -3.01 4.12 -33.64
N GLU A 363 -2.67 5.40 -33.79
CA GLU A 363 -2.29 6.03 -35.05
C GLU A 363 -1.01 5.39 -35.63
N ALA A 364 0.03 5.22 -34.82
CA ALA A 364 1.32 4.67 -35.25
C ALA A 364 1.22 3.20 -35.70
N LEU A 365 0.31 2.42 -35.11
CA LEU A 365 0.09 1.01 -35.43
C LEU A 365 -1.11 0.79 -36.39
N VAL A 366 -1.79 1.87 -36.79
CA VAL A 366 -2.98 1.83 -37.67
C VAL A 366 -4.08 0.93 -37.08
N LEU A 367 -4.33 1.07 -35.77
CA LEU A 367 -5.37 0.35 -35.05
C LEU A 367 -6.57 1.26 -34.75
N SER A 368 -7.78 0.74 -34.85
CA SER A 368 -9.01 1.51 -34.59
C SER A 368 -9.17 1.89 -33.13
N SER A 369 -8.80 1.03 -32.20
CA SER A 369 -8.86 1.25 -30.74
C SER A 369 -7.99 0.24 -30.00
N ILE A 370 -7.33 0.70 -28.94
CA ILE A 370 -6.57 -0.15 -28.01
C ILE A 370 -7.21 -0.01 -26.63
N GLN A 371 -7.85 -1.07 -26.15
CA GLN A 371 -8.46 -1.11 -24.81
C GLN A 371 -7.56 -1.82 -23.80
N ARG A 372 -6.78 -2.82 -24.25
CA ARG A 372 -5.97 -3.68 -23.39
C ARG A 372 -4.66 -4.06 -24.08
N MET A 373 -3.58 -3.93 -23.34
CA MET A 373 -2.25 -4.40 -23.75
C MET A 373 -1.66 -5.30 -22.66
N GLU A 374 -0.95 -6.34 -23.08
CA GLU A 374 -0.17 -7.21 -22.20
C GLU A 374 1.30 -7.20 -22.63
N CYS A 375 2.23 -7.24 -21.66
CA CYS A 375 3.65 -7.37 -21.95
C CYS A 375 4.25 -8.51 -21.14
N PHE A 376 5.05 -9.35 -21.82
CA PHE A 376 5.72 -10.51 -21.26
C PHE A 376 7.23 -10.28 -21.26
N ASP A 377 7.87 -10.58 -20.13
CA ASP A 377 9.33 -10.57 -19.96
C ASP A 377 9.78 -11.88 -19.31
N ILE A 378 10.88 -12.44 -19.82
CA ILE A 378 11.57 -13.61 -19.24
C ILE A 378 12.83 -13.14 -18.54
N SER A 379 12.89 -13.38 -17.25
CA SER A 379 14.04 -13.01 -16.42
C SER A 379 14.71 -14.23 -15.81
N HIS A 380 16.03 -14.33 -16.00
CA HIS A 380 16.86 -15.36 -15.40
C HIS A 380 17.57 -14.85 -14.15
N THR A 381 17.60 -15.66 -13.12
CA THR A 381 18.53 -15.46 -12.01
C THR A 381 19.79 -16.25 -12.26
N MET A 382 20.95 -15.61 -12.06
CA MET A 382 22.22 -16.36 -12.07
C MET A 382 22.10 -17.57 -11.12
N GLY A 383 21.89 -18.75 -11.71
CA GLY A 383 22.05 -20.05 -11.07
C GLY A 383 20.83 -20.93 -10.90
N GLU A 384 19.54 -20.49 -10.82
CA GLU A 384 18.56 -21.50 -10.39
C GLU A 384 17.09 -21.42 -10.87
N LYS A 385 16.52 -20.28 -11.22
CA LYS A 385 15.07 -20.28 -11.58
C LYS A 385 14.72 -19.20 -12.59
N THR A 386 14.11 -19.61 -13.68
CA THR A 386 13.51 -18.72 -14.67
C THR A 386 12.12 -18.28 -14.19
N VAL A 387 11.86 -16.98 -14.25
CA VAL A 387 10.56 -16.38 -13.90
C VAL A 387 10.10 -15.56 -15.10
N ALA A 388 8.85 -15.77 -15.50
CA ALA A 388 8.19 -14.92 -16.48
C ALA A 388 7.25 -13.95 -15.78
N SER A 389 7.17 -12.73 -16.28
CA SER A 389 6.19 -11.74 -15.85
C SER A 389 5.19 -11.46 -16.97
N CYS A 390 3.96 -11.14 -16.57
CA CYS A 390 2.92 -10.58 -17.42
C CYS A 390 2.37 -9.34 -16.75
N VAL A 391 2.48 -8.19 -17.40
CA VAL A 391 1.85 -6.94 -16.96
C VAL A 391 0.73 -6.55 -17.90
N VAL A 392 -0.26 -5.86 -17.38
CA VAL A 392 -1.48 -5.48 -18.08
C VAL A 392 -1.68 -3.98 -18.01
N PHE A 393 -1.98 -3.37 -19.14
CA PHE A 393 -2.32 -1.95 -19.28
C PHE A 393 -3.66 -1.76 -19.96
N ASN A 394 -4.38 -0.74 -19.53
CA ASN A 394 -5.56 -0.22 -20.22
C ASN A 394 -5.42 1.30 -20.41
N GLN A 395 -6.42 1.97 -20.97
CA GLN A 395 -6.39 3.43 -21.22
C GLN A 395 -6.21 4.28 -19.96
N GLU A 396 -6.44 3.73 -18.77
CA GLU A 396 -6.16 4.39 -17.48
C GLU A 396 -4.72 4.16 -16.99
N GLY A 397 -3.96 3.29 -17.65
CA GLY A 397 -2.58 2.93 -17.32
C GLY A 397 -2.43 1.50 -16.78
N PRO A 398 -1.45 1.24 -15.90
CA PRO A 398 -1.13 -0.10 -15.40
C PRO A 398 -2.21 -0.70 -14.50
N VAL A 399 -2.72 -1.90 -14.86
CA VAL A 399 -3.73 -2.67 -14.11
C VAL A 399 -3.05 -3.66 -13.18
N LYS A 400 -2.48 -3.17 -12.07
CA LYS A 400 -1.63 -3.98 -11.17
C LYS A 400 -2.32 -5.19 -10.54
N SER A 401 -3.64 -5.19 -10.42
CA SER A 401 -4.43 -6.34 -9.93
C SER A 401 -4.38 -7.54 -10.87
N GLU A 402 -4.10 -7.31 -12.15
CA GLU A 402 -4.04 -8.33 -13.20
C GLU A 402 -2.62 -8.75 -13.56
N TYR A 403 -1.60 -8.17 -12.93
CA TYR A 403 -0.22 -8.61 -13.09
C TYR A 403 -0.04 -10.03 -12.59
N ARG A 404 0.71 -10.84 -13.34
CA ARG A 404 0.99 -12.23 -12.98
C ARG A 404 2.48 -12.53 -13.09
N ARG A 405 2.94 -13.44 -12.22
CA ARG A 405 4.27 -14.05 -12.29
C ARG A 405 4.12 -15.54 -12.44
N TYR A 406 4.95 -16.11 -13.29
CA TYR A 406 4.98 -17.52 -13.57
C TYR A 406 6.35 -18.09 -13.25
N ASN A 407 6.40 -19.04 -12.33
CA ASN A 407 7.62 -19.83 -12.14
C ASN A 407 7.70 -20.83 -13.30
N ILE A 408 8.78 -20.78 -14.04
CA ILE A 408 9.07 -21.67 -15.16
C ILE A 408 9.84 -22.87 -14.62
N SER A 409 9.48 -24.08 -15.04
CA SER A 409 10.11 -25.32 -14.60
C SER A 409 10.09 -26.36 -15.73
N GLY A 410 11.03 -27.32 -15.67
CA GLY A 410 11.10 -28.40 -16.66
C GLY A 410 11.68 -27.99 -18.01
N ILE A 411 12.42 -26.87 -18.06
CA ILE A 411 13.13 -26.41 -19.26
C ILE A 411 14.64 -26.38 -19.01
N THR A 412 15.43 -26.44 -20.07
CA THR A 412 16.88 -26.23 -19.97
C THR A 412 17.18 -24.80 -19.52
N GLY A 413 18.13 -24.62 -18.60
CA GLY A 413 18.50 -23.29 -18.12
C GLY A 413 18.95 -22.39 -19.27
N GLY A 414 18.33 -21.20 -19.40
CA GLY A 414 18.63 -20.24 -20.47
C GLY A 414 17.80 -20.41 -21.75
N ASP A 415 16.84 -21.36 -21.78
CA ASP A 415 15.94 -21.51 -22.93
C ASP A 415 14.73 -20.54 -22.81
N ASP A 416 14.94 -19.31 -23.29
CA ASP A 416 13.92 -18.26 -23.31
C ASP A 416 12.72 -18.61 -24.21
N TYR A 417 12.95 -19.41 -25.24
CA TYR A 417 11.88 -19.81 -26.18
C TYR A 417 10.89 -20.77 -25.52
N ALA A 418 11.41 -21.79 -24.82
CA ALA A 418 10.58 -22.71 -24.08
C ALA A 418 9.89 -22.01 -22.89
N ALA A 419 10.59 -21.08 -22.23
CA ALA A 419 10.01 -20.29 -21.16
C ALA A 419 8.84 -19.41 -21.66
N MET A 420 9.01 -18.74 -22.81
CA MET A 420 7.97 -17.92 -23.42
C MET A 420 6.76 -18.76 -23.81
N ALA A 421 6.96 -19.91 -24.44
CA ALA A 421 5.87 -20.83 -24.76
C ALA A 421 5.09 -21.25 -23.51
N GLN A 422 5.80 -21.69 -22.46
CA GLN A 422 5.16 -22.15 -21.22
C GLN A 422 4.34 -21.06 -20.54
N VAL A 423 4.80 -19.80 -20.50
CA VAL A 423 4.04 -18.71 -19.87
C VAL A 423 2.80 -18.36 -20.66
N LEU A 424 2.88 -18.32 -21.99
CA LEU A 424 1.76 -17.99 -22.87
C LEU A 424 0.69 -19.08 -22.85
N GLU A 425 1.09 -20.36 -22.90
CA GLU A 425 0.17 -21.47 -22.73
C GLU A 425 -0.56 -21.41 -21.38
N ARG A 426 0.16 -21.15 -20.29
CA ARG A 426 -0.46 -21.02 -18.95
C ARG A 426 -1.33 -19.77 -18.81
N ARG A 427 -1.03 -18.69 -19.52
CA ARG A 427 -1.84 -17.47 -19.52
C ARG A 427 -3.14 -17.67 -20.29
N TYR A 428 -3.08 -18.32 -21.46
CA TYR A 428 -4.17 -18.40 -22.41
C TYR A 428 -4.83 -19.80 -22.49
N SER A 429 -4.35 -20.80 -21.73
CA SER A 429 -4.93 -22.16 -21.69
C SER A 429 -6.35 -22.24 -21.14
N LYS A 430 -6.79 -21.23 -20.39
CA LYS A 430 -8.15 -21.14 -19.88
C LYS A 430 -8.97 -20.23 -20.77
N GLN A 431 -10.24 -20.57 -20.94
CA GLN A 431 -11.18 -19.68 -21.62
C GLN A 431 -11.16 -18.31 -20.92
N LEU A 432 -10.69 -17.31 -21.64
CA LEU A 432 -10.66 -15.93 -21.13
C LEU A 432 -12.01 -15.27 -21.39
N ASP A 433 -12.45 -14.44 -20.45
CA ASP A 433 -13.54 -13.51 -20.72
C ASP A 433 -13.17 -12.65 -21.93
N ILE A 434 -14.13 -12.39 -22.80
CA ILE A 434 -13.92 -11.62 -24.06
C ILE A 434 -13.22 -10.28 -23.79
N ASP A 435 -13.59 -9.59 -22.71
CA ASP A 435 -13.02 -8.31 -22.31
C ASP A 435 -11.57 -8.40 -21.82
N LYS A 436 -11.05 -9.60 -21.58
CA LYS A 436 -9.68 -9.83 -21.13
C LYS A 436 -8.72 -10.22 -22.26
N ILE A 437 -9.23 -10.40 -23.47
CA ILE A 437 -8.38 -10.65 -24.65
C ILE A 437 -7.70 -9.32 -25.02
N PRO A 438 -6.34 -9.28 -25.04
CA PRO A 438 -5.63 -8.04 -25.35
C PRO A 438 -5.76 -7.64 -26.83
N ASP A 439 -5.62 -6.35 -27.10
CA ASP A 439 -5.50 -5.84 -28.48
C ASP A 439 -4.05 -5.93 -28.97
N ILE A 440 -3.10 -5.78 -28.04
CA ILE A 440 -1.66 -5.90 -28.33
C ILE A 440 -1.00 -6.78 -27.27
N ILE A 441 -0.13 -7.66 -27.73
CA ILE A 441 0.79 -8.44 -26.90
C ILE A 441 2.21 -8.04 -27.24
N PHE A 442 2.90 -7.46 -26.26
CA PHE A 442 4.32 -7.15 -26.35
C PHE A 442 5.16 -8.29 -25.78
N ILE A 443 6.22 -8.65 -26.48
CA ILE A 443 7.24 -9.60 -26.05
C ILE A 443 8.55 -8.83 -25.85
N ASP A 444 9.04 -8.73 -24.60
CA ASP A 444 10.36 -8.14 -24.32
C ASP A 444 11.45 -9.12 -24.76
N GLY A 445 11.74 -9.09 -26.07
CA GLY A 445 12.67 -10.02 -26.70
C GLY A 445 12.76 -9.86 -28.20
N GLY A 446 13.69 -10.59 -28.79
CA GLY A 446 13.94 -10.57 -30.22
C GLY A 446 12.98 -11.43 -31.04
N LYS A 447 13.23 -11.45 -32.37
CA LYS A 447 12.43 -12.16 -33.40
C LYS A 447 12.12 -13.63 -33.04
N GLY A 448 13.07 -14.35 -32.44
CA GLY A 448 12.86 -15.76 -32.11
C GLY A 448 11.83 -15.98 -31.01
N GLN A 449 11.86 -15.15 -29.93
CA GLN A 449 10.87 -15.20 -28.86
C GLN A 449 9.49 -14.77 -29.38
N LEU A 450 9.43 -13.78 -30.27
CA LEU A 450 8.19 -13.35 -30.93
C LEU A 450 7.57 -14.45 -31.79
N ASN A 451 8.37 -15.15 -32.61
CA ASN A 451 7.90 -16.26 -33.42
C ASN A 451 7.36 -17.41 -32.56
N ARG A 452 8.05 -17.71 -31.46
CA ARG A 452 7.58 -18.72 -30.51
C ARG A 452 6.27 -18.31 -29.81
N ALA A 453 6.12 -17.04 -29.49
CA ALA A 453 4.87 -16.50 -28.96
C ALA A 453 3.73 -16.64 -29.98
N TYR A 454 3.98 -16.35 -31.25
CA TYR A 454 3.02 -16.51 -32.33
C TYR A 454 2.55 -17.96 -32.49
N GLU A 455 3.47 -18.93 -32.47
CA GLU A 455 3.13 -20.35 -32.57
C GLU A 455 2.19 -20.84 -31.46
N VAL A 456 2.30 -20.26 -30.27
CA VAL A 456 1.45 -20.62 -29.14
C VAL A 456 0.09 -19.92 -29.24
N ILE A 457 0.10 -18.61 -29.47
CA ILE A 457 -1.11 -17.79 -29.39
C ILE A 457 -2.02 -18.03 -30.60
N SER A 458 -1.47 -18.27 -31.79
CA SER A 458 -2.25 -18.51 -33.00
C SER A 458 -3.17 -19.73 -32.89
N LYS A 459 -2.85 -20.71 -32.04
CA LYS A 459 -3.71 -21.86 -31.75
C LYS A 459 -5.06 -21.50 -31.13
N HIS A 460 -5.15 -20.32 -30.49
CA HIS A 460 -6.35 -19.83 -29.83
C HIS A 460 -7.16 -18.84 -30.67
N TRP A 461 -6.67 -18.45 -31.86
CA TRP A 461 -7.30 -17.40 -32.66
C TRP A 461 -8.68 -17.79 -33.21
N GLU A 462 -8.94 -19.06 -33.41
CA GLU A 462 -10.25 -19.55 -33.87
C GLU A 462 -11.33 -19.36 -32.80
N ASP A 463 -10.91 -19.40 -31.52
CA ASP A 463 -11.80 -19.25 -30.36
C ASP A 463 -11.97 -17.79 -29.92
N TRP A 464 -11.16 -16.87 -30.46
CA TRP A 464 -11.16 -15.48 -30.02
C TRP A 464 -11.90 -14.54 -30.95
N PRO A 465 -12.71 -13.60 -30.44
CA PRO A 465 -13.47 -12.65 -31.26
C PRO A 465 -12.57 -11.64 -32.00
N LYS A 466 -11.30 -11.50 -31.56
CA LYS A 466 -10.28 -10.65 -32.18
C LYS A 466 -8.90 -11.30 -32.08
N GLN A 467 -8.06 -10.99 -33.05
CA GLN A 467 -6.66 -11.42 -33.07
C GLN A 467 -5.76 -10.31 -32.53
N PRO A 468 -5.02 -10.53 -31.43
CA PRO A 468 -4.08 -9.55 -30.91
C PRO A 468 -2.95 -9.24 -31.88
N LEU A 469 -2.53 -7.98 -31.96
CA LEU A 469 -1.29 -7.62 -32.63
C LEU A 469 -0.10 -8.06 -31.75
N LEU A 470 0.77 -8.92 -32.26
CA LEU A 470 1.99 -9.35 -31.59
C LEU A 470 3.17 -8.51 -32.04
N LEU A 471 3.89 -7.93 -31.07
CA LEU A 471 5.07 -7.11 -31.31
C LEU A 471 6.22 -7.51 -30.38
N GLY A 472 7.40 -7.72 -30.94
CA GLY A 472 8.64 -7.87 -30.19
C GLY A 472 9.22 -6.49 -29.87
N ILE A 473 9.75 -6.31 -28.64
CA ILE A 473 10.51 -5.12 -28.26
C ILE A 473 11.98 -5.55 -28.19
N ALA A 474 12.73 -5.27 -29.26
CA ALA A 474 14.15 -5.57 -29.33
C ALA A 474 14.98 -4.40 -28.78
N LYS A 475 16.05 -4.74 -28.05
CA LYS A 475 17.03 -3.73 -27.64
C LYS A 475 17.84 -3.32 -28.86
N GLY A 476 17.76 -2.03 -29.22
CA GLY A 476 18.52 -1.47 -30.34
C GLY A 476 20.04 -1.77 -30.21
N VAL A 477 20.74 -1.75 -31.33
CA VAL A 477 22.17 -2.08 -31.48
C VAL A 477 23.06 -1.35 -30.46
N THR A 478 22.68 -0.15 -30.03
CA THR A 478 23.43 0.68 -29.09
C THR A 478 23.11 0.45 -27.60
N ARG A 479 22.12 -0.37 -27.27
CA ARG A 479 21.62 -0.61 -25.90
C ARG A 479 21.27 0.66 -25.09
N LYS A 480 21.10 1.80 -25.75
CA LYS A 480 20.69 3.06 -25.12
C LYS A 480 19.16 3.06 -24.96
N HIS A 481 18.68 3.52 -23.79
CA HIS A 481 17.27 3.81 -23.58
C HIS A 481 16.78 4.86 -24.59
N GLY A 482 15.60 4.66 -25.18
CA GLY A 482 15.02 5.58 -26.16
C GLY A 482 15.21 5.18 -27.62
N LEU A 483 15.85 4.04 -27.90
CA LEU A 483 16.07 3.51 -29.25
C LEU A 483 15.56 2.06 -29.36
N GLU A 484 14.37 1.78 -28.81
CA GLU A 484 13.73 0.49 -28.94
C GLU A 484 13.28 0.27 -30.38
N THR A 485 13.59 -0.91 -30.89
CA THR A 485 13.12 -1.37 -32.20
C THR A 485 11.94 -2.32 -32.00
N LEU A 486 10.84 -2.04 -32.66
CA LEU A 486 9.67 -2.91 -32.67
C LEU A 486 9.80 -3.88 -33.84
N VAL A 487 9.49 -5.15 -33.56
CA VAL A 487 9.59 -6.24 -34.55
C VAL A 487 8.22 -6.84 -34.76
N LYS A 488 7.74 -6.87 -36.02
CA LYS A 488 6.53 -7.59 -36.41
C LYS A 488 6.85 -9.06 -36.67
N ILE A 489 5.82 -9.90 -36.68
CA ILE A 489 5.95 -11.34 -37.04
C ILE A 489 6.50 -11.54 -38.46
N SER A 490 6.19 -10.63 -39.38
CA SER A 490 6.77 -10.63 -40.74
C SER A 490 8.29 -10.49 -40.74
N GLY A 491 8.90 -10.09 -39.61
CA GLY A 491 10.31 -9.74 -39.50
C GLY A 491 10.62 -8.28 -39.85
N GLU A 492 9.63 -7.50 -40.18
CA GLU A 492 9.76 -6.05 -40.37
C GLU A 492 10.10 -5.39 -39.05
N GLU A 493 11.14 -4.58 -39.07
CA GLU A 493 11.59 -3.79 -37.92
C GLU A 493 11.28 -2.32 -38.17
N PHE A 494 10.74 -1.65 -37.16
CA PHE A 494 10.48 -0.23 -37.21
C PHE A 494 10.76 0.43 -35.85
N SER A 495 11.07 1.70 -35.89
CA SER A 495 11.29 2.50 -34.68
C SER A 495 10.39 3.74 -34.70
N MET A 496 10.10 4.24 -33.52
CA MET A 496 9.36 5.49 -33.36
C MET A 496 10.32 6.61 -32.94
N PRO A 497 9.99 7.88 -33.22
CA PRO A 497 10.77 9.01 -32.71
C PRO A 497 10.95 8.95 -31.20
N SER A 498 12.13 9.31 -30.70
CA SER A 498 12.47 9.22 -29.26
C SER A 498 11.59 10.08 -28.36
N ASP A 499 10.98 11.12 -28.90
CA ASP A 499 10.04 12.04 -28.23
C ASP A 499 8.56 11.61 -28.40
N SER A 500 8.31 10.51 -29.11
CA SER A 500 6.95 10.03 -29.35
C SER A 500 6.28 9.55 -28.05
N PRO A 501 5.10 10.08 -27.70
CA PRO A 501 4.31 9.57 -26.58
C PRO A 501 3.93 8.09 -26.71
N ALA A 502 3.79 7.57 -27.96
CA ALA A 502 3.57 6.16 -28.23
C ALA A 502 4.78 5.31 -27.81
N LEU A 503 6.00 5.75 -28.14
CA LEU A 503 7.22 5.08 -27.69
C LEU A 503 7.35 5.10 -26.15
N HIS A 504 7.05 6.23 -25.52
CA HIS A 504 7.07 6.33 -24.06
C HIS A 504 6.06 5.39 -23.39
N LEU A 505 4.91 5.09 -24.04
CA LEU A 505 3.96 4.10 -23.52
C LEU A 505 4.52 2.68 -23.62
N ILE A 506 5.17 2.33 -24.74
CA ILE A 506 5.82 1.04 -24.94
C ILE A 506 6.97 0.85 -23.95
N GLN A 507 7.78 1.88 -23.72
CA GLN A 507 8.83 1.85 -22.68
C GLN A 507 8.24 1.63 -21.30
N HIS A 508 7.16 2.34 -20.97
CA HIS A 508 6.52 2.23 -19.66
C HIS A 508 5.99 0.81 -19.42
N ILE A 509 5.32 0.18 -20.39
CA ILE A 509 4.82 -1.20 -20.22
C ILE A 509 5.95 -2.21 -20.13
N ARG A 510 7.02 -2.05 -20.91
CA ARG A 510 8.23 -2.88 -20.85
C ARG A 510 8.91 -2.77 -19.49
N ASP A 511 9.16 -1.54 -19.02
CA ASP A 511 9.84 -1.30 -17.75
C ASP A 511 9.03 -1.82 -16.55
N GLU A 512 7.70 -1.71 -16.58
CA GLU A 512 6.81 -2.33 -15.58
C GLU A 512 6.93 -3.86 -15.61
N SER A 513 7.02 -4.49 -16.81
CA SER A 513 7.20 -5.94 -16.93
C SER A 513 8.53 -6.37 -16.32
N HIS A 514 9.61 -5.71 -16.68
CA HIS A 514 10.94 -5.98 -16.14
C HIS A 514 11.03 -5.77 -14.62
N ASN A 515 10.49 -4.65 -14.11
CA ASN A 515 10.44 -4.38 -12.67
C ASN A 515 9.58 -5.40 -11.92
N HIS A 516 8.48 -5.86 -12.53
CA HIS A 516 7.62 -6.88 -11.95
C HIS A 516 8.35 -8.22 -11.83
N ALA A 517 9.11 -8.63 -12.84
CA ALA A 517 9.96 -9.82 -12.82
C ALA A 517 11.03 -9.74 -11.71
N ILE A 518 11.83 -8.66 -11.66
CA ILE A 518 12.92 -8.46 -10.68
C ILE A 518 12.39 -8.42 -9.24
N GLY A 519 11.25 -7.78 -8.99
CA GLY A 519 10.64 -7.71 -7.66
C GLY A 519 10.33 -9.09 -7.07
N GLY A 520 10.03 -10.10 -7.90
CA GLY A 520 9.87 -11.50 -7.51
C GLY A 520 11.17 -12.14 -7.06
N HIS A 521 12.24 -11.88 -7.78
CA HIS A 521 13.56 -12.43 -7.45
C HIS A 521 14.11 -11.95 -6.11
N ARG A 522 13.93 -10.67 -5.78
CA ARG A 522 14.33 -10.12 -4.45
C ARG A 522 13.57 -10.80 -3.30
N ALA A 523 12.27 -11.05 -3.45
CA ALA A 523 11.46 -11.73 -2.44
C ALA A 523 11.83 -13.23 -2.31
N GLN A 524 12.09 -13.91 -3.42
CA GLN A 524 12.55 -15.30 -3.42
C GLN A 524 13.97 -15.45 -2.87
N ARG A 525 14.91 -14.57 -3.25
CA ARG A 525 16.27 -14.57 -2.67
C ARG A 525 16.26 -14.38 -1.16
N ALA A 526 15.39 -13.49 -0.65
CA ALA A 526 15.22 -13.32 0.79
C ALA A 526 14.67 -14.59 1.46
N LYS A 527 13.84 -15.36 0.77
CA LYS A 527 13.28 -16.63 1.26
C LYS A 527 14.32 -17.77 1.16
N VAL A 528 15.06 -17.84 0.06
CA VAL A 528 16.11 -18.86 -0.18
C VAL A 528 17.34 -18.61 0.72
N ARG A 529 17.78 -17.36 0.89
CA ARG A 529 18.86 -17.03 1.86
C ARG A 529 18.52 -17.41 3.30
N ARG A 530 17.23 -17.45 3.64
CA ARG A 530 16.77 -17.93 4.96
C ARG A 530 16.73 -19.45 5.08
N THR A 531 16.78 -20.19 3.98
CA THR A 531 16.54 -21.64 3.97
C THR A 531 17.73 -22.50 3.51
N SER A 532 18.61 -22.04 2.63
CA SER A 532 19.48 -22.96 1.88
C SER A 532 20.80 -23.35 2.56
N THR A 533 21.46 -22.48 3.30
CA THR A 533 22.82 -22.74 3.81
C THR A 533 22.85 -23.78 4.94
N LEU A 534 21.78 -23.88 5.75
CA LEU A 534 21.71 -24.84 6.85
C LEU A 534 20.98 -26.15 6.51
N GLN A 535 20.29 -26.20 5.36
CA GLN A 535 19.54 -27.41 4.94
C GLN A 535 20.47 -28.49 4.39
N ASN A 536 21.62 -28.10 3.88
CA ASN A 536 22.59 -29.01 3.24
C ASN A 536 23.61 -29.58 4.23
N ILE A 537 23.49 -29.25 5.54
CA ILE A 537 24.39 -29.77 6.57
C ILE A 537 23.79 -31.03 7.16
N ASP A 538 24.47 -32.15 6.99
CA ASP A 538 23.99 -33.43 7.48
C ASP A 538 23.86 -33.43 9.02
N GLY A 539 22.70 -33.82 9.51
CA GLY A 539 22.37 -33.73 10.94
C GLY A 539 21.64 -32.44 11.37
N VAL A 540 21.44 -31.43 10.48
CA VAL A 540 20.72 -30.20 10.79
C VAL A 540 19.29 -30.22 10.23
N GLY A 541 18.40 -30.97 10.88
CA GLY A 541 16.98 -31.00 10.54
C GLY A 541 16.24 -29.67 10.88
N PRO A 542 14.94 -29.55 10.50
CA PRO A 542 14.16 -28.32 10.68
C PRO A 542 14.16 -27.78 12.12
N LYS A 543 14.04 -28.66 13.13
CA LYS A 543 14.05 -28.28 14.55
C LYS A 543 15.39 -27.71 15.00
N ARG A 544 16.52 -28.36 14.63
CA ARG A 544 17.88 -27.90 14.97
C ARG A 544 18.21 -26.59 14.26
N ARG A 545 17.80 -26.44 12.99
CA ARG A 545 17.95 -25.20 12.25
C ARG A 545 17.19 -24.05 12.91
N GLN A 546 15.96 -24.28 13.33
CA GLN A 546 15.17 -23.27 14.04
C GLN A 546 15.83 -22.89 15.38
N ALA A 547 16.33 -23.87 16.14
CA ALA A 547 17.04 -23.63 17.38
C ALA A 547 18.33 -22.82 17.17
N LEU A 548 19.15 -23.16 16.17
CA LEU A 548 20.37 -22.42 15.80
C LEU A 548 20.08 -20.95 15.46
N LEU A 549 19.09 -20.70 14.59
CA LEU A 549 18.75 -19.35 14.17
C LEU A 549 18.07 -18.55 15.30
N GLN A 550 17.30 -19.20 16.17
CA GLN A 550 16.68 -18.55 17.32
C GLN A 550 17.71 -18.22 18.41
N TYR A 551 18.59 -19.17 18.73
CA TYR A 551 19.57 -19.01 19.81
C TYR A 551 20.66 -17.98 19.48
N LEU A 552 21.17 -17.99 18.25
CA LEU A 552 22.25 -17.10 17.83
C LEU A 552 21.76 -15.78 17.18
N GLY A 553 20.46 -15.67 16.93
CA GLY A 553 19.84 -14.41 16.48
C GLY A 553 19.80 -14.19 14.97
N GLY A 554 20.23 -15.18 14.17
CA GLY A 554 20.18 -15.15 12.71
C GLY A 554 21.32 -15.88 12.02
N LEU A 555 21.25 -15.92 10.68
CA LEU A 555 22.26 -16.65 9.89
C LEU A 555 23.63 -15.93 9.89
N GLN A 556 23.66 -14.61 9.98
CA GLN A 556 24.90 -13.84 10.01
C GLN A 556 25.63 -14.02 11.34
N GLU A 557 24.89 -13.98 12.43
CA GLU A 557 25.41 -14.24 13.76
C GLU A 557 25.92 -15.70 13.90
N LEU A 558 25.18 -16.63 13.31
CA LEU A 558 25.62 -18.03 13.25
C LEU A 558 26.93 -18.21 12.44
N LYS A 559 27.10 -17.47 11.34
CA LYS A 559 28.36 -17.48 10.56
C LYS A 559 29.56 -16.91 11.31
N SER A 560 29.31 -15.99 12.24
CA SER A 560 30.35 -15.36 13.06
C SER A 560 30.56 -16.03 14.44
N ALA A 561 29.73 -17.01 14.77
CA ALA A 561 29.76 -17.70 16.05
C ALA A 561 30.92 -18.74 16.08
N SER A 562 31.54 -18.89 17.25
CA SER A 562 32.55 -19.94 17.47
C SER A 562 31.89 -21.32 17.61
N VAL A 563 32.68 -22.40 17.48
CA VAL A 563 32.22 -23.77 17.68
C VAL A 563 31.60 -23.95 19.08
N GLU A 564 32.20 -23.33 20.09
CA GLU A 564 31.72 -23.38 21.48
C GLU A 564 30.35 -22.65 21.65
N GLU A 565 30.14 -21.55 20.93
CA GLU A 565 28.87 -20.83 20.94
C GLU A 565 27.78 -21.65 20.24
N ILE A 566 28.11 -22.28 19.12
CA ILE A 566 27.16 -23.16 18.37
C ILE A 566 26.82 -24.41 19.20
N ALA A 567 27.77 -24.99 19.93
CA ALA A 567 27.56 -26.16 20.78
C ALA A 567 26.66 -25.88 22.00
N LYS A 568 26.50 -24.62 22.42
CA LYS A 568 25.56 -24.24 23.50
C LYS A 568 24.07 -24.27 23.08
N VAL A 569 23.81 -24.42 21.77
CA VAL A 569 22.41 -24.50 21.27
C VAL A 569 21.79 -25.84 21.67
N PRO A 570 20.61 -25.86 22.31
CA PRO A 570 19.97 -27.10 22.72
C PRO A 570 19.77 -28.08 21.55
N GLY A 571 20.27 -29.32 21.73
CA GLY A 571 20.20 -30.38 20.71
C GLY A 571 21.34 -30.38 19.68
N ILE A 572 22.35 -29.56 19.85
CA ILE A 572 23.59 -29.53 19.03
C ILE A 572 24.74 -30.11 19.83
N SER A 573 25.35 -31.18 19.34
CA SER A 573 26.59 -31.74 19.92
C SER A 573 27.81 -30.97 19.43
N HIS A 574 28.93 -31.09 20.14
CA HIS A 574 30.18 -30.41 19.76
C HIS A 574 30.67 -30.82 18.35
N SER A 575 30.59 -32.10 18.00
CA SER A 575 30.95 -32.58 16.65
C SER A 575 29.98 -32.06 15.56
N LEU A 576 28.72 -31.83 15.87
CA LEU A 576 27.76 -31.19 14.94
C LEU A 576 28.04 -29.69 14.83
N ALA A 577 28.45 -29.03 15.92
CA ALA A 577 28.82 -27.61 15.91
C ALA A 577 30.05 -27.35 15.03
N GLU A 578 31.06 -28.23 15.06
CA GLU A 578 32.21 -28.17 14.17
C GLU A 578 31.77 -28.28 12.70
N LYS A 579 30.95 -29.27 12.35
CA LYS A 579 30.42 -29.45 10.99
C LYS A 579 29.64 -28.22 10.50
N ILE A 580 28.82 -27.60 11.38
CA ILE A 580 28.07 -26.40 11.07
C ILE A 580 28.99 -25.21 10.82
N HIS A 581 29.99 -25.02 11.68
CA HIS A 581 30.96 -23.95 11.60
C HIS A 581 31.78 -24.05 10.31
N ASP A 582 32.31 -25.25 9.98
CA ASP A 582 33.10 -25.49 8.79
C ASP A 582 32.27 -25.29 7.50
N ALA A 583 31.05 -25.83 7.46
CA ALA A 583 30.15 -25.64 6.32
C ALA A 583 29.74 -24.18 6.09
N LEU A 584 29.72 -23.35 7.13
CA LEU A 584 29.40 -21.92 7.04
C LEU A 584 30.59 -21.02 6.73
N LYS A 585 31.82 -21.46 6.99
CA LYS A 585 33.07 -20.77 6.63
C LYS A 585 33.51 -21.03 5.19
N HIS A 586 33.25 -22.23 4.67
CA HIS A 586 33.65 -22.64 3.32
C HIS A 586 32.54 -22.57 2.26
N GLY A 587 31.31 -22.16 2.60
CA GLY A 587 30.17 -21.92 1.72
C GLY A 587 29.76 -20.47 1.76
#